data_d018b936089227f9d45f61a4b7ffbe4d
#
_entry.id   d018b936089227f9d45f61a4b7ffbe4d
#
_cell.length_a   1.000
_cell.length_b   1.000
_cell.length_c   1.000
_cell.angle_alpha   90.00
_cell.angle_beta   90.00
_cell.angle_gamma   90.00
#
_symmetry.space_group_name_H-M   'P 1'
#
loop_
_entity.id
_entity.type
_entity.pdbx_description
1 polymer ?
#
loop_
_entity_poly.entity_id
_entity_poly.type
_entity_poly.pdbx_seq_one_letter_code
_entity_poly.pdbx_strand_id
1 'polypeptide(L)'
;MPRQGQGRGDAGLSVKKKYLQVVTTTSREEDAERIARVLLEKRLAACVQISGPVTSLYWWKGVLETSEEWLCSIKTSEDQYAALEKAIRKVHPYEAPEIVALPVLGGSKDYLKWLQGELRPGPSRKTMKKRRSEE
;
A
#
# COMPACT_ATOMS: atom_id res chain seq x y z
N MET A 1 -27.50 6.42 15.20
CA MET A 1 -27.28 5.89 14.54
C MET A 1 -27.40 5.25 14.13
N PRO A 2 -27.77 5.19 13.96
CA PRO A 2 -27.86 4.35 13.28
C PRO A 2 -27.42 3.65 13.03
N ARG A 3 -27.80 3.46 13.13
CA ARG A 3 -27.43 2.69 12.72
C ARG A 3 -27.10 2.03 12.43
N GLN A 4 -27.54 1.85 12.87
CA GLN A 4 -27.19 1.07 12.43
C GLN A 4 -26.98 0.58 11.79
N GLY A 5 -27.69 0.48 12.05
CA GLY A 5 -27.62 -0.16 11.20
C GLY A 5 -27.16 -0.44 10.65
N GLN A 6 -27.38 -0.20 10.65
CA GLN A 6 -26.86 -0.50 10.08
C GLN A 6 -26.02 -1.17 9.75
N GLY A 7 -25.97 -1.36 10.23
CA GLY A 7 -24.89 -2.19 9.96
C GLY A 7 -24.97 -3.11 8.89
N ARG A 8 -25.93 -3.28 8.42
CA ARG A 8 -26.00 -4.06 7.46
C ARG A 8 -25.32 -3.63 6.38
N GLY A 9 -24.86 -2.67 6.34
CA GLY A 9 -24.03 -2.27 5.30
C GLY A 9 -22.93 -3.24 5.03
N ASP A 10 -22.81 -4.22 5.86
CA ASP A 10 -21.82 -5.21 5.66
C ASP A 10 -21.89 -5.86 4.35
N ALA A 11 -23.06 -6.22 3.92
CA ALA A 11 -23.23 -6.90 2.65
C ALA A 11 -22.72 -6.03 1.53
N GLY A 12 -22.93 -4.73 1.63
CA GLY A 12 -22.44 -3.82 0.62
C GLY A 12 -20.93 -3.75 0.59
N LEU A 13 -20.31 -3.84 1.76
CA LEU A 13 -18.87 -3.74 1.84
C LEU A 13 -18.19 -4.91 1.13
N SER A 14 -18.76 -6.09 1.23
CA SER A 14 -18.10 -7.27 0.71
C SER A 14 -17.99 -7.26 -0.81
N VAL A 15 -18.82 -6.47 -1.49
CA VAL A 15 -18.80 -6.42 -2.95
C VAL A 15 -18.20 -5.13 -3.48
N LYS A 16 -17.75 -4.25 -2.59
CA LYS A 16 -17.18 -2.99 -3.02
C LYS A 16 -15.70 -3.11 -3.25
N LYS A 17 -15.15 -2.11 -3.93
CA LYS A 17 -13.73 -2.03 -4.16
C LYS A 17 -13.02 -2.02 -2.81
N LYS A 18 -11.93 -2.75 -2.72
CA LYS A 18 -11.16 -2.81 -1.49
C LYS A 18 -9.96 -1.88 -1.54
N TYR A 19 -9.70 -1.24 -0.43
CA TYR A 19 -8.58 -0.33 -0.30
C TYR A 19 -7.62 -0.87 0.74
N LEU A 20 -6.36 -0.50 0.58
CA LEU A 20 -5.29 -1.02 1.43
C LEU A 20 -4.42 0.11 1.93
N GLN A 21 -3.86 -0.10 3.12
CA GLN A 21 -2.77 0.71 3.62
C GLN A 21 -1.56 -0.18 3.60
N VAL A 22 -0.55 0.18 2.80
CA VAL A 22 0.66 -0.61 2.69
C VAL A 22 1.76 0.10 3.46
N VAL A 23 2.52 -0.68 4.22
CA VAL A 23 3.56 -0.14 5.08
C VAL A 23 4.90 -0.71 4.65
N THR A 24 5.90 0.16 4.55
CA THR A 24 7.28 -0.25 4.36
C THR A 24 8.17 0.71 5.16
N THR A 25 9.39 0.29 5.45
CA THR A 25 10.32 1.10 6.22
C THR A 25 11.66 1.17 5.50
N THR A 26 12.39 2.28 5.72
CA THR A 26 13.72 2.46 5.14
C THR A 26 14.64 3.01 6.22
N SER A 27 15.96 2.84 6.04
CA SER A 27 16.93 3.37 7.01
C SER A 27 17.22 4.85 6.80
N ARG A 28 16.83 5.41 5.65
CA ARG A 28 17.08 6.80 5.32
C ARG A 28 15.82 7.45 4.81
N GLU A 29 15.63 8.69 5.19
CA GLU A 29 14.45 9.44 4.73
C GLU A 29 14.45 9.58 3.21
N GLU A 30 15.61 9.76 2.62
CA GLU A 30 15.72 9.91 1.16
C GLU A 30 15.19 8.68 0.42
N ASP A 31 15.44 7.51 0.96
CA ASP A 31 14.94 6.29 0.34
C ASP A 31 13.42 6.21 0.44
N ALA A 32 12.87 6.64 1.58
CA ALA A 32 11.42 6.68 1.75
C ALA A 32 10.79 7.64 0.74
N GLU A 33 11.41 8.82 0.55
CA GLU A 33 10.90 9.79 -0.40
C GLU A 33 10.96 9.27 -1.82
N ARG A 34 12.04 8.57 -2.16
CA ARG A 34 12.17 8.01 -3.50
C ARG A 34 11.09 6.98 -3.78
N ILE A 35 10.83 6.11 -2.81
CA ILE A 35 9.76 5.13 -2.94
C ILE A 35 8.43 5.84 -3.15
N ALA A 36 8.15 6.86 -2.32
CA ALA A 36 6.90 7.60 -2.41
C ALA A 36 6.72 8.21 -3.80
N ARG A 37 7.76 8.85 -4.33
CA ARG A 37 7.65 9.50 -5.64
C ARG A 37 7.42 8.49 -6.75
N VAL A 38 8.13 7.36 -6.71
CA VAL A 38 7.96 6.34 -7.73
C VAL A 38 6.52 5.84 -7.76
N LEU A 39 5.96 5.57 -6.58
CA LEU A 39 4.60 5.04 -6.51
C LEU A 39 3.57 6.06 -6.96
N LEU A 40 3.75 7.32 -6.58
CA LEU A 40 2.81 8.38 -6.94
C LEU A 40 2.89 8.70 -8.41
N GLU A 41 4.09 8.76 -8.98
CA GLU A 41 4.27 9.06 -10.39
C GLU A 41 3.66 7.99 -11.28
N LYS A 42 3.72 6.74 -10.83
CA LYS A 42 3.12 5.64 -11.57
C LYS A 42 1.65 5.47 -11.28
N ARG A 43 1.09 6.30 -10.42
CA ARG A 43 -0.31 6.21 -10.02
C ARG A 43 -0.67 4.86 -9.41
N LEU A 44 0.30 4.26 -8.75
CA LEU A 44 0.08 3.02 -8.00
C LEU A 44 -0.38 3.31 -6.58
N ALA A 45 -0.16 4.52 -6.10
CA ALA A 45 -0.60 4.97 -4.79
C ALA A 45 -1.25 6.34 -4.95
N ALA A 46 -2.22 6.64 -4.12
CA ALA A 46 -2.87 7.93 -4.12
C ALA A 46 -2.22 8.88 -3.12
N CYS A 47 -1.64 8.32 -2.07
CA CYS A 47 -1.08 9.11 -0.99
C CYS A 47 0.00 8.29 -0.31
N VAL A 48 1.12 8.94 0.02
CA VAL A 48 2.17 8.32 0.84
C VAL A 48 2.53 9.29 1.94
N GLN A 49 2.47 8.82 3.17
CA GLN A 49 2.86 9.61 4.32
C GLN A 49 4.14 9.02 4.89
N ILE A 50 5.10 9.88 5.20
CA ILE A 50 6.39 9.45 5.72
C ILE A 50 6.53 10.00 7.12
N SER A 51 6.86 9.13 8.06
CA SER A 51 7.10 9.53 9.45
C SER A 51 8.37 8.88 9.94
N GLY A 52 9.02 9.56 10.89
CA GLY A 52 10.25 9.06 11.46
C GLY A 52 11.06 10.15 12.10
N PRO A 53 12.23 9.78 12.64
CA PRO A 53 12.66 8.38 12.70
C PRO A 53 11.88 7.61 13.77
N VAL A 54 11.62 6.35 13.49
CA VAL A 54 11.01 5.44 14.46
C VAL A 54 12.06 4.43 14.88
N THR A 55 11.95 3.95 16.12
CA THR A 55 12.87 2.93 16.61
C THR A 55 12.29 1.57 16.33
N SER A 56 13.04 0.75 15.59
CA SER A 56 12.61 -0.61 15.25
C SER A 56 13.50 -1.61 15.96
N LEU A 57 12.88 -2.59 16.61
CA LEU A 57 13.58 -3.68 17.25
C LEU A 57 13.11 -4.96 16.57
N TYR A 58 14.04 -5.80 16.13
CA TYR A 58 13.67 -6.98 15.36
C TYR A 58 14.79 -8.01 15.37
N TRP A 59 14.42 -9.24 15.06
CA TRP A 59 15.40 -10.31 14.91
C TRP A 59 15.93 -10.34 13.50
N TRP A 60 17.25 -10.41 13.38
CA TRP A 60 17.90 -10.53 12.09
C TRP A 60 19.06 -11.50 12.22
N LYS A 61 18.97 -12.64 11.52
CA LYS A 61 19.99 -13.67 11.51
C LYS A 61 20.41 -14.08 12.93
N GLY A 62 19.43 -14.26 13.80
CA GLY A 62 19.66 -14.73 15.15
C GLY A 62 20.08 -13.67 16.14
N VAL A 63 20.16 -12.42 15.73
CA VAL A 63 20.58 -11.32 16.59
C VAL A 63 19.43 -10.33 16.76
N LEU A 64 19.23 -9.85 17.97
CA LEU A 64 18.24 -8.82 18.21
C LEU A 64 18.85 -7.47 17.84
N GLU A 65 18.26 -6.83 16.83
CA GLU A 65 18.76 -5.57 16.30
C GLU A 65 17.88 -4.42 16.72
N THR A 66 18.50 -3.25 16.81
CA THR A 66 17.79 -2.00 17.04
C THR A 66 18.27 -1.00 15.99
N SER A 67 17.35 -0.37 15.30
CA SER A 67 17.74 0.63 14.31
C SER A 67 16.67 1.70 14.23
N GLU A 68 17.05 2.83 13.65
CA GLU A 68 16.11 3.89 13.36
C GLU A 68 15.66 3.76 11.92
N GLU A 69 14.37 3.96 11.70
CA GLU A 69 13.82 3.81 10.36
C GLU A 69 12.81 4.88 10.06
N TRP A 70 12.53 5.04 8.77
CA TRP A 70 11.50 5.96 8.28
C TRP A 70 10.35 5.10 7.74
N LEU A 71 9.15 5.42 8.18
CA LEU A 71 7.97 4.63 7.89
C LEU A 71 7.20 5.28 6.75
N CYS A 72 6.88 4.48 5.72
CA CYS A 72 5.98 4.91 4.65
C CYS A 72 4.63 4.26 4.86
N SER A 73 3.59 5.08 4.89
CA SER A 73 2.22 4.64 4.96
C SER A 73 1.56 5.00 3.64
N ILE A 74 1.17 3.99 2.88
CA ILE A 74 0.78 4.12 1.48
C ILE A 74 -0.68 3.75 1.31
N LYS A 75 -1.48 4.65 0.71
CA LYS A 75 -2.89 4.34 0.46
C LYS A 75 -3.06 3.95 -1.00
N THR A 76 -3.66 2.79 -1.21
CA THR A 76 -3.85 2.25 -2.55
C THR A 76 -5.09 1.36 -2.57
N SER A 77 -5.29 0.64 -3.67
CA SER A 77 -6.38 -0.32 -3.76
C SER A 77 -5.83 -1.71 -3.98
N GLU A 78 -6.67 -2.70 -3.72
CA GLU A 78 -6.29 -4.09 -3.91
C GLU A 78 -5.87 -4.36 -5.35
N ASP A 79 -6.50 -3.69 -6.32
CA ASP A 79 -6.18 -3.87 -7.73
C ASP A 79 -4.74 -3.50 -8.06
N GLN A 80 -4.16 -2.58 -7.30
CA GLN A 80 -2.81 -2.09 -7.59
C GLN A 80 -1.73 -2.80 -6.80
N TYR A 81 -2.11 -3.65 -5.84
CA TYR A 81 -1.14 -4.15 -4.88
C TYR A 81 0.04 -4.88 -5.51
N ALA A 82 -0.24 -5.80 -6.44
CA ALA A 82 0.85 -6.59 -7.03
C ALA A 82 1.87 -5.69 -7.74
N ALA A 83 1.38 -4.71 -8.50
CA ALA A 83 2.27 -3.78 -9.20
C ALA A 83 2.99 -2.87 -8.22
N LEU A 84 2.30 -2.47 -7.16
CA LEU A 84 2.88 -1.61 -6.13
C LEU A 84 4.02 -2.32 -5.40
N GLU A 85 3.79 -3.57 -5.00
CA GLU A 85 4.82 -4.34 -4.31
C GLU A 85 6.04 -4.51 -5.21
N LYS A 86 5.82 -4.81 -6.48
CA LYS A 86 6.91 -4.97 -7.42
C LYS A 86 7.70 -3.67 -7.58
N ALA A 87 7.00 -2.54 -7.64
CA ALA A 87 7.67 -1.25 -7.77
C ALA A 87 8.51 -0.92 -6.54
N ILE A 88 7.98 -1.23 -5.35
CA ILE A 88 8.73 -1.00 -4.12
C ILE A 88 10.00 -1.84 -4.11
N ARG A 89 9.88 -3.13 -4.41
CA ARG A 89 11.04 -4.02 -4.39
C ARG A 89 12.14 -3.56 -5.34
N LYS A 90 11.74 -2.98 -6.45
CA LYS A 90 12.70 -2.56 -7.46
C LYS A 90 13.61 -1.44 -6.98
N VAL A 91 13.11 -0.57 -6.11
CA VAL A 91 13.88 0.59 -5.65
C VAL A 91 14.25 0.52 -4.18
N HIS A 92 13.77 -0.48 -3.44
CA HIS A 92 14.05 -0.58 -2.02
C HIS A 92 15.48 -1.07 -1.80
N PRO A 93 16.23 -0.41 -0.90
CA PRO A 93 17.64 -0.80 -0.68
C PRO A 93 17.82 -2.07 0.14
N TYR A 94 16.79 -2.52 0.85
CA TYR A 94 16.94 -3.71 1.70
C TYR A 94 16.85 -5.00 0.88
N GLU A 95 17.57 -6.00 1.36
CA GLU A 95 17.49 -7.34 0.78
C GLU A 95 16.11 -7.93 0.99
N ALA A 96 15.56 -7.78 2.18
CA ALA A 96 14.25 -8.31 2.53
C ALA A 96 13.42 -7.21 3.20
N PRO A 97 12.83 -6.31 2.41
CA PRO A 97 12.10 -5.18 2.99
C PRO A 97 10.77 -5.62 3.59
N GLU A 98 10.34 -4.90 4.62
CA GLU A 98 8.99 -5.05 5.12
C GLU A 98 8.03 -4.45 4.09
N ILE A 99 7.09 -5.24 3.60
CA ILE A 99 6.02 -4.74 2.74
C ILE A 99 4.77 -5.46 3.20
N VAL A 100 3.93 -4.76 3.95
CA VAL A 100 2.75 -5.34 4.56
C VAL A 100 1.52 -4.55 4.14
N ALA A 101 0.48 -5.25 3.71
CA ALA A 101 -0.78 -4.61 3.32
C ALA A 101 -1.82 -4.87 4.39
N LEU A 102 -2.47 -3.79 4.82
CA LEU A 102 -3.53 -3.84 5.81
C LEU A 102 -4.85 -3.44 5.12
N PRO A 103 -5.93 -4.16 5.39
CA PRO A 103 -7.20 -3.78 4.77
C PRO A 103 -7.76 -2.51 5.39
N VAL A 104 -8.33 -1.66 4.56
CA VAL A 104 -9.05 -0.47 5.02
C VAL A 104 -10.51 -0.87 5.04
N LEU A 105 -11.03 -1.11 6.24
CA LEU A 105 -12.41 -1.59 6.39
C LEU A 105 -13.44 -0.54 6.05
N GLY A 106 -13.11 0.73 6.24
CA GLY A 106 -14.06 1.80 5.94
C GLY A 106 -13.34 3.12 5.88
N GLY A 107 -14.01 4.11 5.34
CA GLY A 107 -13.49 5.46 5.25
C GLY A 107 -14.59 6.37 4.78
N SER A 108 -14.37 7.68 4.86
CA SER A 108 -15.37 8.60 4.38
C SER A 108 -15.55 8.42 2.87
N LYS A 109 -16.77 8.57 2.42
CA LYS A 109 -17.10 8.35 1.02
C LYS A 109 -16.28 9.28 0.12
N ASP A 110 -16.16 10.54 0.52
CA ASP A 110 -15.43 11.51 -0.28
C ASP A 110 -13.96 11.17 -0.39
N TYR A 111 -13.35 10.74 0.71
CA TYR A 111 -11.94 10.39 0.70
C TYR A 111 -11.68 9.15 -0.16
N LEU A 112 -12.51 8.13 -0.01
CA LEU A 112 -12.31 6.90 -0.78
C LEU A 112 -12.53 7.14 -2.26
N LYS A 113 -13.48 8.02 -2.60
CA LYS A 113 -13.70 8.38 -4.00
C LYS A 113 -12.49 9.12 -4.56
N TRP A 114 -11.93 10.03 -3.77
CA TRP A 114 -10.72 10.74 -4.18
C TRP A 114 -9.57 9.76 -4.38
N LEU A 115 -9.40 8.84 -3.43
CA LEU A 115 -8.33 7.86 -3.50
C LEU A 115 -8.41 7.06 -4.79
N GLN A 116 -9.60 6.54 -5.08
CA GLN A 116 -9.78 5.73 -6.28
C GLN A 116 -9.51 6.54 -7.54
N GLY A 117 -9.91 7.81 -7.55
CA GLY A 117 -9.74 8.67 -8.71
C GLY A 117 -8.29 9.00 -9.03
N GLU A 118 -7.40 8.89 -8.03
CA GLU A 118 -5.99 9.22 -8.25
C GLU A 118 -5.16 8.01 -8.68
N LEU A 119 -5.74 6.83 -8.62
CA LEU A 119 -5.02 5.62 -9.03
C LEU A 119 -5.21 5.37 -10.52
N ARG A 120 -4.21 4.74 -11.14
CA ARG A 120 -4.37 4.31 -12.52
C ARG A 120 -5.38 3.19 -12.58
N PRO A 121 -5.97 2.89 -13.77
CA PRO A 121 -6.89 1.77 -13.88
C PRO A 121 -6.17 0.47 -13.54
N GLY A 122 -6.86 -0.41 -12.80
CA GLY A 122 -6.32 -1.72 -12.49
C GLY A 122 -6.31 -2.61 -13.71
N PRO A 123 -5.58 -3.74 -13.64
CA PRO A 123 -5.54 -4.66 -14.77
C PRO A 123 -6.91 -5.30 -14.96
N SER A 124 -7.35 -5.38 -16.21
CA SER A 124 -8.59 -6.06 -16.55
C SER A 124 -8.30 -7.55 -16.69
N ARG A 125 -9.36 -8.36 -16.61
CA ARG A 125 -9.22 -9.79 -16.82
C ARG A 125 -8.57 -10.08 -18.17
N LYS A 126 -8.96 -9.35 -19.19
CA LYS A 126 -8.43 -9.53 -20.52
C LYS A 126 -6.94 -9.19 -20.57
N THR A 127 -6.56 -8.09 -19.95
CA THR A 127 -5.17 -7.67 -19.89
C THR A 127 -4.31 -8.70 -19.17
N MET A 128 -4.84 -9.24 -18.08
CA MET A 128 -4.09 -10.23 -17.31
C MET A 128 -3.86 -11.50 -18.10
N LYS A 129 -4.85 -11.95 -18.85
CA LYS A 129 -4.70 -13.12 -19.69
C LYS A 129 -3.62 -12.89 -20.74
N LYS A 130 -3.62 -11.73 -21.34
CA LYS A 130 -2.65 -11.39 -22.36
C LYS A 130 -1.24 -11.42 -21.79
N ARG A 131 -1.06 -10.86 -20.60
CA ARG A 131 0.25 -10.87 -19.97
C ARG A 131 0.75 -12.28 -19.72
N ARG A 132 -0.14 -13.16 -19.26
CA ARG A 132 0.24 -14.53 -18.98
C ARG A 132 0.71 -15.25 -20.24
N SER A 133 0.02 -15.01 -21.35
CA SER A 133 0.42 -15.69 -22.58
C SER A 133 1.72 -15.14 -23.14
N GLU A 134 2.09 -13.93 -22.77
CA GLU A 134 3.36 -13.37 -23.22
C GLU A 134 4.52 -13.79 -22.33
N GLU A 135 4.24 -14.30 -21.16
CA GLU A 135 5.27 -14.77 -20.26
C GLU A 135 5.66 -16.21 -20.57
#